data_c3503e74943eaca5f01f754ae3e653ea
#
_entry.id   c3503e74943eaca5f01f754ae3e653ea
#
_cell.length_a   1.000
_cell.length_b   1.000
_cell.length_c   1.000
_cell.angle_alpha   90.00
_cell.angle_beta   90.00
_cell.angle_gamma   90.00
#
_symmetry.space_group_name_H-M   'P 1'
#
loop_
_entity.id
_entity.type
_entity.pdbx_description
1 polymer ?
#
loop_
_entity_poly.entity_id
_entity_poly.type
_entity_poly.pdbx_seq_one_letter_code
_entity_poly.pdbx_strand_id
1 'polypeptide(L)' 'MDSIYDIFKVTSNGPLWIEAVPGLDRAKEQMAYLALTSPGEYFIHSQEHGVIAKQTQEFLEEIP' A
#
# COMPACT_ATOMS: atom_id res chain seq x y z
N MET A 1 -19.39 -5.20 4.99
CA MET A 1 -18.31 -5.85 4.22
C MET A 1 -17.18 -4.87 4.02
N ASP A 2 -15.97 -5.28 4.33
CA ASP A 2 -14.81 -4.40 4.14
C ASP A 2 -14.41 -4.35 2.67
N SER A 3 -14.05 -3.15 2.21
CA SER A 3 -13.48 -3.00 0.87
C SER A 3 -12.10 -3.66 0.82
N ILE A 4 -11.74 -4.14 -0.35
CA ILE A 4 -10.43 -4.75 -0.57
C ILE A 4 -9.48 -3.69 -1.11
N TYR A 5 -8.28 -3.65 -0.55
CA TYR A 5 -7.24 -2.72 -0.95
C TYR A 5 -6.01 -3.50 -1.42
N ASP A 6 -5.46 -3.08 -2.55
CA ASP A 6 -4.29 -3.72 -3.12
C ASP A 6 -3.03 -2.98 -2.70
N ILE A 7 -2.03 -3.72 -2.24
CA ILE A 7 -0.72 -3.16 -1.89
C ILE A 7 0.24 -3.43 -3.03
N PHE A 8 0.89 -2.37 -3.52
CA PHE A 8 1.90 -2.45 -4.55
C PHE A 8 3.23 -1.95 -4.02
N LYS A 9 4.30 -2.53 -4.53
CA LYS A 9 5.67 -2.02 -4.31
C LYS A 9 6.15 -1.38 -5.60
N VAL A 10 6.73 -0.19 -5.51
CA VAL A 10 7.32 0.48 -6.67
C VAL A 10 8.69 -0.15 -6.94
N THR A 11 8.89 -0.63 -8.15
CA THR A 11 10.16 -1.24 -8.57
C THR A 11 10.68 -0.53 -9.82
N SER A 12 11.92 -0.83 -10.20
CA SER A 12 12.53 -0.29 -11.41
C SER A 12 11.77 -0.69 -12.67
N ASN A 13 11.00 -1.78 -12.59
CA ASN A 13 10.17 -2.27 -13.71
C ASN A 13 8.71 -1.83 -13.60
N GLY A 14 8.39 -0.96 -12.65
CA GLY A 14 7.06 -0.47 -12.43
C GLY A 14 6.43 -1.05 -11.16
N PRO A 15 5.13 -0.81 -10.95
CA PRO A 15 4.44 -1.31 -9.76
C PRO A 15 4.37 -2.83 -9.75
N LEU A 16 4.67 -3.42 -8.60
CA LEU A 16 4.57 -4.86 -8.37
C LEU A 16 3.47 -5.10 -7.35
N TRP A 17 2.43 -5.85 -7.73
CA TRP A 17 1.38 -6.23 -6.81
C TRP A 17 1.91 -7.18 -5.75
N ILE A 18 1.63 -6.89 -4.49
CA ILE A 18 2.08 -7.71 -3.36
C ILE A 18 0.93 -8.55 -2.82
N GLU A 19 -0.14 -7.90 -2.38
CA GLU A 19 -1.29 -8.61 -1.83
C GLU A 19 -2.52 -7.73 -1.77
N ALA A 20 -3.68 -8.36 -1.59
CA ALA A 20 -4.95 -7.69 -1.37
C ALA A 20 -5.34 -7.86 0.10
N VAL A 21 -5.73 -6.78 0.76
CA VAL A 21 -6.05 -6.78 2.18
C VAL A 21 -7.43 -6.18 2.40
N PRO A 22 -8.33 -6.87 3.11
CA PRO A 22 -9.63 -6.30 3.44
C PRO A 22 -9.48 -5.28 4.57
N GLY A 23 -10.08 -4.10 4.40
CA GLY A 23 -10.04 -3.04 5.39
C GLY A 23 -8.84 -2.12 5.23
N LEU A 24 -9.11 -0.80 5.24
CA LEU A 24 -8.06 0.19 5.02
C LEU A 24 -7.02 0.21 6.15
N ASP A 25 -7.48 0.11 7.40
CA ASP A 25 -6.55 0.12 8.54
C ASP A 25 -5.60 -1.06 8.51
N ARG A 26 -6.11 -2.24 8.14
CA ARG A 26 -5.27 -3.43 7.99
C ARG A 26 -4.29 -3.29 6.84
N ALA A 27 -4.75 -2.70 5.73
CA ALA A 27 -3.88 -2.47 4.57
C ALA A 27 -2.73 -1.52 4.92
N LYS A 28 -3.02 -0.46 5.68
CA LYS A 28 -1.99 0.47 6.15
C LYS A 28 -0.98 -0.21 7.08
N GLU A 29 -1.47 -1.01 8.02
CA GLU A 29 -0.59 -1.76 8.93
C GLU A 29 0.31 -2.72 8.17
N GLN A 30 -0.25 -3.45 7.21
CA GLN A 30 0.50 -4.40 6.42
C GLN A 30 1.53 -3.70 5.54
N MET A 31 1.16 -2.57 4.95
CA MET A 31 2.09 -1.79 4.15
C MET A 31 3.25 -1.28 4.99
N ALA A 32 2.98 -0.79 6.20
CA ALA A 32 4.02 -0.33 7.11
C ALA A 32 4.97 -1.47 7.50
N TYR A 33 4.42 -2.65 7.76
CA TYR A 33 5.22 -3.83 8.07
C TYR A 33 6.13 -4.21 6.89
N LEU A 34 5.59 -4.19 5.68
CA LEU A 34 6.38 -4.49 4.48
C LEU A 34 7.51 -3.48 4.28
N ALA A 35 7.22 -2.20 4.53
CA ALA A 35 8.24 -1.16 4.40
C ALA A 35 9.39 -1.32 5.40
N LEU A 36 9.11 -1.91 6.57
CA LEU A 36 10.15 -2.20 7.56
C LEU A 36 10.96 -3.45 7.21
N THR A 37 10.29 -4.50 6.75
CA THR A 37 10.95 -5.79 6.49
C THR A 37 11.58 -5.87 5.12
N SER A 38 11.05 -5.14 4.15
CA SER A 38 11.58 -5.06 2.79
C SER A 38 11.51 -3.60 2.35
N PRO A 39 12.54 -2.80 2.69
CA PRO A 39 12.51 -1.36 2.44
C PRO A 39 12.27 -1.01 0.98
N GLY A 40 11.52 0.08 0.76
CA GLY A 40 11.18 0.55 -0.56
C GLY A 40 9.95 1.44 -0.49
N GLU A 41 9.45 1.81 -1.66
CA GLU A 41 8.22 2.58 -1.77
C GLU A 41 7.05 1.65 -2.01
N TYR A 42 5.97 1.89 -1.29
CA TYR A 42 4.74 1.11 -1.41
C TYR A 42 3.56 2.07 -1.56
N PHE A 43 2.47 1.57 -2.15
CA PHE A 43 1.23 2.33 -2.16
C PHE A 43 0.03 1.40 -2.07
N ILE A 44 -1.08 1.97 -1.60
CA ILE A 44 -2.36 1.27 -1.52
C ILE A 44 -3.25 1.78 -2.64
N HIS A 45 -3.81 0.86 -3.40
CA HIS A 45 -4.72 1.15 -4.49
C HIS A 45 -6.11 0.62 -4.18
N SER A 46 -7.12 1.46 -4.39
CA SER A 46 -8.53 1.09 -4.30
C SER A 46 -9.13 1.10 -5.70
N GLN A 47 -9.94 0.09 -6.01
CA GLN A 47 -10.62 0.07 -7.31
C GLN A 47 -11.55 1.25 -7.50
N GLU A 48 -12.10 1.78 -6.38
CA GLU A 48 -13.05 2.90 -6.43
C GLU A 48 -12.36 4.25 -6.52
N HIS A 49 -11.21 4.41 -5.86
CA HIS A 49 -10.60 5.71 -5.65
C HIS A 49 -9.16 5.84 -6.18
N GLY A 50 -8.59 4.77 -6.74
CA GLY A 50 -7.21 4.77 -7.20
C GLY A 50 -6.23 4.70 -6.05
N VAL A 51 -5.10 5.39 -6.16
CA VAL A 51 -4.08 5.40 -5.09
C VAL A 51 -4.57 6.28 -3.96
N ILE A 52 -4.62 5.72 -2.75
CA ILE A 52 -5.15 6.43 -1.59
C ILE A 52 -4.12 6.64 -0.47
N ALA A 53 -2.99 5.95 -0.51
CA ALA A 53 -1.94 6.11 0.48
C ALA A 53 -0.61 5.67 -0.11
N LYS A 54 0.48 6.29 0.31
CA LYS A 54 1.84 5.95 -0.10
C LYS A 54 2.72 5.83 1.14
N GLN A 55 3.67 4.91 1.08
CA GLN A 55 4.63 4.69 2.15
C GLN A 55 6.03 4.67 1.56
N THR A 56 6.89 5.56 2.03
CA THR A 56 8.31 5.57 1.67
C THR A 56 9.10 5.42 2.95
N GLN A 57 9.73 4.28 3.14
CA GLN A 57 10.43 3.95 4.37
C GLN A 57 9.45 4.02 5.56
N GLU A 58 9.68 4.91 6.53
CA GLU A 58 8.82 5.07 7.70
C GLU A 58 7.76 6.15 7.54
N PHE A 59 7.70 6.77 6.38
CA PHE A 59 6.79 7.90 6.16
C PHE A 59 5.54 7.45 5.41
N LEU A 60 4.38 7.65 6.04
CA LEU A 60 3.09 7.37 5.42
C LEU A 60 2.46 8.68 4.95
N GLU A 61 2.09 8.73 3.68
CA GLU A 61 1.40 9.86 3.09
C GLU A 61 0.00 9.41 2.65
N GLU A 62 -1.03 10.02 3.22
CA GLU A 62 -2.40 9.77 2.81
C GLU A 62 -2.82 10.78 1.76
N ILE A 63 -3.51 10.29 0.74
CA ILE A 63 -4.02 11.12 -0.34
C ILE A 63 -5.51 11.36 -0.06
N PRO A 64 -5.92 12.63 0.10
CA PRO A 64 -7.32 12.96 0.40
C PRO A 64 -8.26 12.62 -0.74
#